data_3d4ffd7dba0b76d89c1d48911da43507
#
_entry.id   3d4ffd7dba0b76d89c1d48911da43507
#
_cell.length_a   1.000
_cell.length_b   1.000
_cell.length_c   1.000
_cell.angle_alpha   90.00
_cell.angle_beta   90.00
_cell.angle_gamma   90.00
#
_symmetry.space_group_name_H-M   'P 1'
#
loop_
_entity.id
_entity.type
_entity.pdbx_description
1 polymer ?
#
loop_
_entity_poly.entity_id
_entity_poly.type
_entity_poly.pdbx_seq_one_letter_code
_entity_poly.pdbx_strand_id
1 'polypeptide(L)'
;HLVLTGPNGAGKTNLLEAVSLLSPGRGLRRAAFDTLGNQASDQPWAVAATVETPAGPADIGTGAGDDGGRRVRINGANARAVEDMSDYLRLLWLTPAMDGLFTGPAGERRRFLDRLVTTLIPSHSATASDYDRATRQRNRLLEENGDPLWLTAIEAEMAAHAAALHFARLDAVGHLEAQIAGNAEGTAFPQAHLAL
;
A
#
# COMPACT_ATOMS: atom_id res chain seq x y z
N HIS A 1 -17.72 -12.57 7.93
CA HIS A 1 -16.36 -12.97 8.35
C HIS A 1 -15.99 -14.30 7.71
N LEU A 2 -14.76 -14.40 7.20
CA LEU A 2 -14.20 -15.64 6.66
C LEU A 2 -13.00 -16.07 7.52
N VAL A 3 -12.98 -17.35 7.94
CA VAL A 3 -11.89 -17.91 8.75
C VAL A 3 -11.17 -18.99 7.94
N LEU A 4 -9.87 -18.83 7.73
CA LEU A 4 -9.02 -19.82 7.05
C LEU A 4 -8.39 -20.75 8.10
N THR A 5 -8.75 -22.02 8.08
CA THR A 5 -8.22 -23.07 8.96
C THR A 5 -7.43 -24.12 8.18
N GLY A 6 -6.55 -24.84 8.86
CA GLY A 6 -5.77 -25.92 8.27
C GLY A 6 -4.37 -26.04 8.89
N PRO A 7 -3.64 -27.13 8.62
CA PRO A 7 -2.30 -27.37 9.16
C PRO A 7 -1.28 -26.31 8.72
N ASN A 8 -0.14 -26.24 9.41
CA ASN A 8 0.98 -25.39 8.98
C ASN A 8 1.48 -25.86 7.61
N GLY A 9 1.80 -24.90 6.74
CA GLY A 9 2.20 -25.21 5.35
C GLY A 9 1.05 -25.36 4.35
N ALA A 10 -0.23 -25.37 4.76
CA ALA A 10 -1.38 -25.51 3.86
C ALA A 10 -1.62 -24.32 2.91
N GLY A 11 -0.78 -23.27 2.94
CA GLY A 11 -0.91 -22.14 2.04
C GLY A 11 -1.81 -21.00 2.52
N LYS A 12 -2.34 -21.03 3.77
CA LYS A 12 -3.22 -19.97 4.29
C LYS A 12 -2.62 -18.57 4.14
N THR A 13 -1.35 -18.40 4.51
CA THR A 13 -0.67 -17.12 4.38
C THR A 13 -0.41 -16.75 2.92
N ASN A 14 -0.19 -17.73 2.03
CA ASN A 14 -0.03 -17.47 0.60
C ASN A 14 -1.33 -16.95 -0.03
N LEU A 15 -2.49 -17.45 0.43
CA LEU A 15 -3.78 -16.93 -0.01
C LEU A 15 -3.99 -15.47 0.46
N LEU A 16 -3.65 -15.17 1.73
CA LEU A 16 -3.71 -13.79 2.23
C LEU A 16 -2.72 -12.86 1.50
N GLU A 17 -1.52 -13.38 1.17
CA GLU A 17 -0.55 -12.67 0.33
C GLU A 17 -1.13 -12.38 -1.04
N ALA A 18 -1.72 -13.37 -1.71
CA ALA A 18 -2.35 -13.21 -3.01
C ALA A 18 -3.45 -12.13 -2.98
N VAL A 19 -4.33 -12.15 -1.98
CA VAL A 19 -5.35 -11.12 -1.80
C VAL A 19 -4.69 -9.75 -1.62
N SER A 20 -3.64 -9.64 -0.81
CA SER A 20 -2.95 -8.36 -0.57
C SER A 20 -2.28 -7.77 -1.81
N LEU A 21 -1.94 -8.61 -2.79
CA LEU A 21 -1.40 -8.19 -4.08
C LEU A 21 -2.47 -7.58 -5.00
N LEU A 22 -3.75 -7.68 -4.70
CA LEU A 22 -4.82 -6.97 -5.42
C LEU A 22 -4.95 -5.49 -4.97
N SER A 23 -3.94 -4.95 -4.32
CA SER A 23 -3.81 -3.53 -3.96
C SER A 23 -2.48 -2.95 -4.43
N PRO A 24 -2.31 -1.63 -4.51
CA PRO A 24 -1.00 -1.01 -4.76
C PRO A 24 0.05 -1.44 -3.73
N GLY A 25 1.32 -1.47 -4.16
CA GLY A 25 2.45 -1.85 -3.31
C GLY A 25 2.83 -3.33 -3.42
N ARG A 26 3.62 -3.82 -2.46
CA ARG A 26 4.27 -5.14 -2.50
C ARG A 26 3.56 -6.23 -1.71
N GLY A 27 2.27 -6.04 -1.41
CA GLY A 27 1.49 -7.03 -0.65
C GLY A 27 1.89 -7.14 0.82
N LEU A 28 1.39 -8.21 1.46
CA LEU A 28 1.48 -8.46 2.90
C LEU A 28 2.92 -8.63 3.40
N ARG A 29 3.72 -9.47 2.70
CA ARG A 29 5.10 -9.83 3.05
C ARG A 29 6.15 -8.88 2.47
N ARG A 30 5.74 -8.01 1.52
CA ARG A 30 6.63 -7.10 0.81
C ARG A 30 7.78 -7.81 0.07
N ALA A 31 7.53 -9.05 -0.35
CA ALA A 31 8.49 -9.83 -1.14
C ALA A 31 8.81 -9.14 -2.48
N ALA A 32 9.98 -9.41 -3.02
CA ALA A 32 10.29 -8.99 -4.38
C ALA A 32 9.44 -9.79 -5.38
N PHE A 33 8.96 -9.14 -6.44
CA PHE A 33 7.99 -9.75 -7.35
C PHE A 33 8.51 -10.99 -8.07
N ASP A 34 9.80 -11.07 -8.32
CA ASP A 34 10.51 -12.22 -8.87
C ASP A 34 10.54 -13.44 -7.94
N THR A 35 10.34 -13.23 -6.63
CA THR A 35 10.32 -14.29 -5.62
C THR A 35 8.93 -14.82 -5.29
N LEU A 36 7.87 -14.24 -5.87
CA LEU A 36 6.48 -14.64 -5.59
C LEU A 36 6.05 -15.91 -6.35
N GLY A 37 6.77 -16.27 -7.41
CA GLY A 37 6.48 -17.45 -8.22
C GLY A 37 6.64 -18.76 -7.43
N ASN A 38 5.99 -19.80 -7.91
CA ASN A 38 6.21 -21.15 -7.39
C ASN A 38 7.61 -21.62 -7.82
N GLN A 39 8.51 -21.81 -6.86
CA GLN A 39 9.88 -22.29 -7.11
C GLN A 39 9.95 -23.67 -7.79
N ALA A 40 8.86 -24.42 -7.76
CA ALA A 40 8.78 -25.73 -8.41
C ALA A 40 8.27 -25.65 -9.87
N SER A 41 7.96 -24.47 -10.38
CA SER A 41 7.51 -24.29 -11.76
C SER A 41 8.09 -23.01 -12.35
N ASP A 42 8.41 -23.02 -13.66
CA ASP A 42 8.87 -21.83 -14.41
C ASP A 42 7.70 -20.87 -14.78
N GLN A 43 6.50 -21.12 -14.24
CA GLN A 43 5.35 -20.28 -14.53
C GLN A 43 5.42 -18.97 -13.76
N PRO A 44 5.20 -17.82 -14.42
CA PRO A 44 5.10 -16.54 -13.75
C PRO A 44 3.92 -16.52 -12.78
N TRP A 45 4.08 -15.81 -11.65
CA TRP A 45 2.98 -15.65 -10.71
C TRP A 45 1.87 -14.76 -11.28
N ALA A 46 0.64 -15.10 -10.96
CA ALA A 46 -0.52 -14.27 -11.24
C ALA A 46 -1.59 -14.46 -10.15
N VAL A 47 -2.32 -13.39 -9.88
CA VAL A 47 -3.49 -13.39 -9.00
C VAL A 47 -4.63 -12.73 -9.74
N ALA A 48 -5.79 -13.34 -9.72
CA ALA A 48 -7.01 -12.78 -10.31
C ALA A 48 -8.19 -12.97 -9.35
N ALA A 49 -9.10 -12.01 -9.35
CA ALA A 49 -10.34 -12.05 -8.60
C ALA A 49 -11.44 -11.28 -9.31
N THR A 50 -12.67 -11.73 -9.17
CA THR A 50 -13.87 -10.95 -9.48
C THR A 50 -14.33 -10.24 -8.22
N VAL A 51 -14.51 -8.94 -8.27
CA VAL A 51 -14.92 -8.08 -7.15
C VAL A 51 -16.30 -7.51 -7.45
N GLU A 52 -17.22 -7.68 -6.53
CA GLU A 52 -18.54 -7.01 -6.59
C GLU A 52 -18.38 -5.53 -6.22
N THR A 53 -18.72 -4.65 -7.15
CA THR A 53 -18.71 -3.20 -6.95
C THR A 53 -20.11 -2.61 -7.08
N PRO A 54 -20.36 -1.38 -6.62
CA PRO A 54 -21.65 -0.71 -6.84
C PRO A 54 -22.04 -0.58 -8.32
N ALA A 55 -21.06 -0.61 -9.23
CA ALA A 55 -21.28 -0.56 -10.69
C ALA A 55 -21.40 -1.96 -11.33
N GLY A 56 -21.39 -3.03 -10.54
CA GLY A 56 -21.40 -4.42 -10.98
C GLY A 56 -20.06 -5.14 -10.79
N PRO A 57 -19.96 -6.41 -11.18
CA PRO A 57 -18.74 -7.19 -11.03
C PRO A 57 -17.59 -6.63 -11.88
N ALA A 58 -16.38 -6.63 -11.33
CA ALA A 58 -15.15 -6.24 -12.01
C ALA A 58 -14.09 -7.34 -11.85
N ASP A 59 -13.46 -7.71 -12.95
CA ASP A 59 -12.35 -8.66 -12.96
C ASP A 59 -11.03 -7.91 -12.78
N ILE A 60 -10.32 -8.20 -11.71
CA ILE A 60 -9.02 -7.60 -11.39
C ILE A 60 -7.96 -8.67 -11.40
N GLY A 61 -6.89 -8.46 -12.14
CA GLY A 61 -5.74 -9.36 -12.20
C GLY A 61 -4.43 -8.63 -12.04
N THR A 62 -3.47 -9.26 -11.38
CA THR A 62 -2.09 -8.78 -11.30
C THR A 62 -1.13 -9.94 -11.41
N GLY A 63 0.06 -9.71 -11.95
CA GLY A 63 1.05 -10.75 -12.14
C GLY A 63 2.40 -10.20 -12.58
N ALA A 64 3.33 -11.12 -12.83
CA ALA A 64 4.62 -10.78 -13.43
C ALA A 64 4.42 -10.29 -14.86
N GLY A 65 5.06 -9.16 -15.20
CA GLY A 65 5.19 -8.68 -16.57
C GLY A 65 6.40 -9.32 -17.25
N ASP A 66 6.41 -9.23 -18.58
CA ASP A 66 7.51 -9.80 -19.41
C ASP A 66 8.85 -9.09 -19.19
N ASP A 67 8.79 -7.87 -18.66
CA ASP A 67 9.94 -7.02 -18.30
C ASP A 67 10.44 -7.23 -16.85
N GLY A 68 9.90 -8.23 -16.14
CA GLY A 68 10.16 -8.46 -14.71
C GLY A 68 9.42 -7.50 -13.77
N GLY A 69 8.69 -6.54 -14.32
CA GLY A 69 7.82 -5.63 -13.58
C GLY A 69 6.50 -6.28 -13.17
N ARG A 70 5.65 -5.49 -12.55
CA ARG A 70 4.28 -5.88 -12.20
C ARG A 70 3.31 -5.41 -13.28
N ARG A 71 2.48 -6.30 -13.77
CA ARG A 71 1.38 -5.99 -14.69
C ARG A 71 0.04 -6.06 -13.97
N VAL A 72 -0.87 -5.16 -14.30
CA VAL A 72 -2.25 -5.13 -13.79
C VAL A 72 -3.22 -5.14 -14.97
N ARG A 73 -4.30 -5.90 -14.83
CA ARG A 73 -5.41 -5.95 -15.79
C ARG A 73 -6.71 -5.74 -15.05
N ILE A 74 -7.60 -4.96 -15.64
CA ILE A 74 -8.95 -4.69 -15.13
C ILE A 74 -9.94 -4.91 -16.29
N ASN A 75 -10.92 -5.76 -16.08
CA ASN A 75 -11.93 -6.15 -17.07
C ASN A 75 -11.31 -6.57 -18.41
N GLY A 76 -10.21 -7.35 -18.35
CA GLY A 76 -9.51 -7.86 -19.52
C GLY A 76 -8.53 -6.87 -20.18
N ALA A 77 -8.55 -5.57 -19.86
CA ALA A 77 -7.64 -4.56 -20.39
C ALA A 77 -6.44 -4.33 -19.47
N ASN A 78 -5.29 -3.92 -20.02
CA ASN A 78 -4.16 -3.49 -19.20
C ASN A 78 -4.51 -2.16 -18.51
N ALA A 79 -4.29 -2.10 -17.19
CA ALA A 79 -4.41 -0.86 -16.43
C ALA A 79 -3.28 0.12 -16.80
N ARG A 80 -3.52 1.41 -16.67
CA ARG A 80 -2.52 2.46 -16.92
C ARG A 80 -1.51 2.55 -15.78
N ALA A 81 -1.99 2.34 -14.55
CA ALA A 81 -1.20 2.35 -13.33
C ALA A 81 -1.67 1.25 -12.37
N VAL A 82 -0.80 0.87 -11.44
CA VAL A 82 -1.12 -0.11 -10.38
C VAL A 82 -2.19 0.44 -9.44
N GLU A 83 -2.22 1.74 -9.28
CA GLU A 83 -3.15 2.52 -8.47
C GLU A 83 -4.60 2.39 -8.92
N ASP A 84 -4.85 2.13 -10.21
CA ASP A 84 -6.20 1.96 -10.78
C ASP A 84 -6.99 0.84 -10.09
N MET A 85 -6.32 -0.14 -9.48
CA MET A 85 -6.98 -1.19 -8.69
C MET A 85 -7.74 -0.63 -7.48
N SER A 86 -7.29 0.50 -6.92
CA SER A 86 -7.91 1.11 -5.73
C SER A 86 -9.30 1.69 -5.99
N ASP A 87 -9.68 1.87 -7.24
CA ASP A 87 -11.03 2.28 -7.63
C ASP A 87 -12.05 1.13 -7.46
N TYR A 88 -11.57 -0.12 -7.48
CA TYR A 88 -12.38 -1.33 -7.42
C TYR A 88 -12.28 -2.03 -6.06
N LEU A 89 -11.08 -2.07 -5.47
CA LEU A 89 -10.82 -2.80 -4.23
C LEU A 89 -9.83 -2.04 -3.34
N ARG A 90 -10.23 -1.81 -2.11
CA ARG A 90 -9.40 -1.18 -1.07
C ARG A 90 -9.12 -2.19 0.02
N LEU A 91 -7.85 -2.43 0.28
CA LEU A 91 -7.40 -3.46 1.22
C LEU A 91 -6.57 -2.86 2.36
N LEU A 92 -6.92 -3.25 3.55
CA LEU A 92 -6.13 -3.01 4.75
C LEU A 92 -5.95 -4.34 5.49
N TRP A 93 -4.76 -4.57 6.02
CA TRP A 93 -4.46 -5.78 6.78
C TRP A 93 -3.66 -5.49 8.04
N LEU A 94 -3.86 -6.35 9.03
CA LEU A 94 -3.07 -6.41 10.23
C LEU A 94 -2.39 -7.78 10.31
N THR A 95 -1.15 -7.80 10.78
CA THR A 95 -0.38 -9.01 10.98
C THR A 95 0.13 -9.04 12.41
N PRO A 96 0.44 -10.23 12.99
CA PRO A 96 1.05 -10.32 14.33
C PRO A 96 2.34 -9.51 14.45
N ALA A 97 3.12 -9.37 13.38
CA ALA A 97 4.33 -8.53 13.38
C ALA A 97 4.03 -7.04 13.61
N MET A 98 2.77 -6.61 13.45
CA MET A 98 2.33 -5.23 13.68
C MET A 98 1.90 -4.96 15.14
N ASP A 99 1.91 -5.96 16.03
CA ASP A 99 1.63 -5.77 17.46
C ASP A 99 2.59 -4.76 18.08
N GLY A 100 3.85 -4.74 17.60
CA GLY A 100 4.86 -3.76 17.97
C GLY A 100 4.79 -2.41 17.24
N LEU A 101 3.73 -2.10 16.50
CA LEU A 101 3.65 -0.92 15.63
C LEU A 101 3.94 0.39 16.38
N PHE A 102 3.44 0.54 17.60
CA PHE A 102 3.60 1.75 18.41
C PHE A 102 4.88 1.76 19.25
N THR A 103 5.51 0.61 19.47
CA THR A 103 6.77 0.47 20.23
C THR A 103 7.99 0.35 19.32
N GLY A 104 7.78 0.03 18.04
CA GLY A 104 8.80 -0.15 17.02
C GLY A 104 9.22 1.15 16.32
N PRO A 105 10.04 1.03 15.25
CA PRO A 105 10.55 2.17 14.50
C PRO A 105 9.44 3.03 13.88
N ALA A 106 9.63 4.35 13.87
CA ALA A 106 8.67 5.31 13.30
C ALA A 106 8.34 5.04 11.80
N GLY A 107 9.26 4.44 11.05
CA GLY A 107 9.05 4.08 9.66
C GLY A 107 7.93 3.04 9.45
N GLU A 108 7.74 2.10 10.40
CA GLU A 108 6.64 1.14 10.32
C GLU A 108 5.28 1.82 10.57
N ARG A 109 5.21 2.72 11.54
CA ARG A 109 4.00 3.52 11.82
C ARG A 109 3.60 4.36 10.61
N ARG A 110 4.58 5.06 9.98
CA ARG A 110 4.32 5.85 8.77
C ARG A 110 3.79 4.98 7.64
N ARG A 111 4.41 3.82 7.38
CA ARG A 111 3.94 2.90 6.33
C ARG A 111 2.55 2.34 6.59
N PHE A 112 2.21 2.07 7.84
CA PHE A 112 0.87 1.64 8.22
C PHE A 112 -0.15 2.76 7.96
N LEU A 113 0.14 3.97 8.42
CA LEU A 113 -0.70 5.14 8.20
C LEU A 113 -0.86 5.43 6.69
N ASP A 114 0.21 5.43 5.90
CA ASP A 114 0.14 5.68 4.46
C ASP A 114 -0.73 4.63 3.74
N ARG A 115 -0.68 3.38 4.18
CA ARG A 115 -1.57 2.35 3.64
C ARG A 115 -3.03 2.63 3.99
N LEU A 116 -3.30 3.04 5.21
CA LEU A 116 -4.64 3.42 5.64
C LEU A 116 -5.13 4.64 4.85
N VAL A 117 -4.31 5.67 4.70
CA VAL A 117 -4.63 6.86 3.89
C VAL A 117 -4.93 6.46 2.45
N THR A 118 -4.15 5.54 1.85
CA THR A 118 -4.39 5.03 0.49
C THR A 118 -5.77 4.38 0.34
N THR A 119 -6.34 3.79 1.40
CA THR A 119 -7.72 3.26 1.34
C THR A 119 -8.78 4.36 1.27
N LEU A 120 -8.46 5.58 1.67
CA LEU A 120 -9.35 6.74 1.59
C LEU A 120 -9.06 7.58 0.34
N ILE A 121 -7.78 7.80 0.06
CA ILE A 121 -7.27 8.65 -1.02
C ILE A 121 -6.33 7.78 -1.89
N PRO A 122 -6.81 7.14 -2.95
CA PRO A 122 -6.00 6.21 -3.77
C PRO A 122 -4.72 6.83 -4.35
N SER A 123 -4.75 8.12 -4.71
CA SER A 123 -3.58 8.85 -5.23
C SER A 123 -2.44 9.04 -4.22
N HIS A 124 -2.70 8.80 -2.92
CA HIS A 124 -1.68 8.94 -1.87
C HIS A 124 -0.47 8.02 -2.10
N SER A 125 -0.70 6.80 -2.60
CA SER A 125 0.40 5.85 -2.87
C SER A 125 1.35 6.35 -3.97
N ALA A 126 0.82 6.99 -5.01
CA ALA A 126 1.62 7.60 -6.08
C ALA A 126 2.45 8.76 -5.51
N THR A 127 1.83 9.67 -4.75
CA THR A 127 2.51 10.79 -4.09
C THR A 127 3.63 10.31 -3.15
N ALA A 128 3.40 9.24 -2.39
CA ALA A 128 4.42 8.65 -1.51
C ALA A 128 5.59 8.06 -2.33
N SER A 129 5.30 7.38 -3.44
CA SER A 129 6.32 6.83 -4.35
C SER A 129 7.16 7.94 -4.99
N ASP A 130 6.53 9.06 -5.39
CA ASP A 130 7.19 10.22 -5.97
C ASP A 130 8.11 10.90 -4.94
N TYR A 131 7.64 11.09 -3.72
CA TYR A 131 8.46 11.59 -2.62
C TYR A 131 9.68 10.71 -2.36
N ASP A 132 9.51 9.39 -2.30
CA ASP A 132 10.62 8.45 -2.12
C ASP A 132 11.60 8.49 -3.29
N ARG A 133 11.11 8.66 -4.53
CA ARG A 133 11.97 8.81 -5.72
C ARG A 133 12.79 10.09 -5.64
N ALA A 134 12.15 11.22 -5.36
CA ALA A 134 12.84 12.51 -5.23
C ALA A 134 13.87 12.47 -4.08
N THR A 135 13.56 11.82 -2.96
CA THR A 135 14.50 11.62 -1.84
C THR A 135 15.74 10.84 -2.28
N ARG A 136 15.58 9.75 -3.04
CA ARG A 136 16.72 8.99 -3.56
C ARG A 136 17.55 9.79 -4.55
N GLN A 137 16.92 10.58 -5.42
CA GLN A 137 17.63 11.46 -6.38
C GLN A 137 18.43 12.53 -5.64
N ARG A 138 17.82 13.17 -4.62
CA ARG A 138 18.51 14.15 -3.77
C ARG A 138 19.74 13.57 -3.11
N ASN A 139 19.61 12.39 -2.49
CA ASN A 139 20.71 11.74 -1.81
C ASN A 139 21.86 11.42 -2.78
N ARG A 140 21.54 10.92 -3.97
CA ARG A 140 22.55 10.68 -5.03
C ARG A 140 23.27 11.98 -5.44
N LEU A 141 22.54 13.07 -5.66
CA LEU A 141 23.15 14.35 -6.01
C LEU A 141 24.08 14.88 -4.91
N LEU A 142 23.72 14.68 -3.64
CA LEU A 142 24.59 15.05 -2.53
C LEU A 142 25.86 14.19 -2.47
N GLU A 143 25.76 12.89 -2.71
CA GLU A 143 26.91 11.97 -2.75
C GLU A 143 27.88 12.28 -3.91
N GLU A 144 27.32 12.68 -5.06
CA GLU A 144 28.08 12.99 -6.30
C GLU A 144 28.55 14.45 -6.37
N ASN A 145 28.31 15.28 -5.34
CA ASN A 145 28.52 16.73 -5.37
C ASN A 145 27.87 17.40 -6.59
N GLY A 146 26.64 17.00 -6.88
CA GLY A 146 25.88 17.45 -8.04
C GLY A 146 25.57 18.95 -8.04
N ASP A 147 25.05 19.44 -9.17
CA ASP A 147 24.75 20.85 -9.39
C ASP A 147 23.75 21.37 -8.34
N PRO A 148 24.08 22.48 -7.62
CA PRO A 148 23.19 23.11 -6.64
C PRO A 148 21.81 23.52 -7.18
N LEU A 149 21.71 23.89 -8.47
CA LEU A 149 20.42 24.23 -9.10
C LEU A 149 19.51 23.00 -9.20
N TRP A 150 20.06 21.84 -9.56
CA TRP A 150 19.33 20.58 -9.59
C TRP A 150 18.89 20.16 -8.18
N LEU A 151 19.76 20.34 -7.20
CA LEU A 151 19.44 20.05 -5.80
C LEU A 151 18.25 20.90 -5.33
N THR A 152 18.27 22.20 -5.62
CA THR A 152 17.18 23.13 -5.29
C THR A 152 15.86 22.71 -5.95
N ALA A 153 15.90 22.30 -7.23
CA ALA A 153 14.70 21.87 -7.94
C ALA A 153 14.09 20.58 -7.32
N ILE A 154 14.93 19.59 -6.99
CA ILE A 154 14.47 18.36 -6.35
C ILE A 154 13.94 18.63 -4.93
N GLU A 155 14.57 19.50 -4.16
CA GLU A 155 14.10 19.87 -2.84
C GLU A 155 12.74 20.60 -2.88
N ALA A 156 12.48 21.41 -3.91
CA ALA A 156 11.18 22.02 -4.14
C ALA A 156 10.11 20.95 -4.47
N GLU A 157 10.43 19.97 -5.32
CA GLU A 157 9.55 18.84 -5.63
C GLU A 157 9.27 18.01 -4.37
N MET A 158 10.30 17.70 -3.58
CA MET A 158 10.15 16.99 -2.30
C MET A 158 9.23 17.76 -1.33
N ALA A 159 9.38 19.08 -1.22
CA ALA A 159 8.55 19.91 -0.34
C ALA A 159 7.07 19.86 -0.76
N ALA A 160 6.79 19.90 -2.06
CA ALA A 160 5.43 19.81 -2.59
C ALA A 160 4.80 18.43 -2.26
N HIS A 161 5.52 17.34 -2.50
CA HIS A 161 5.04 16.00 -2.16
C HIS A 161 4.88 15.80 -0.64
N ALA A 162 5.83 16.30 0.17
CA ALA A 162 5.75 16.23 1.62
C ALA A 162 4.51 16.95 2.17
N ALA A 163 4.19 18.13 1.64
CA ALA A 163 2.99 18.88 2.01
C ALA A 163 1.72 18.10 1.65
N ALA A 164 1.64 17.54 0.44
CA ALA A 164 0.50 16.75 -0.01
C ALA A 164 0.31 15.49 0.87
N LEU A 165 1.39 14.77 1.20
CA LEU A 165 1.35 13.64 2.12
C LEU A 165 0.88 14.04 3.52
N HIS A 166 1.36 15.16 4.04
CA HIS A 166 0.99 15.65 5.36
C HIS A 166 -0.50 15.98 5.44
N PHE A 167 -1.05 16.73 4.47
CA PHE A 167 -2.47 17.08 4.45
C PHE A 167 -3.36 15.84 4.28
N ALA A 168 -2.99 14.88 3.43
CA ALA A 168 -3.73 13.64 3.29
C ALA A 168 -3.76 12.80 4.59
N ARG A 169 -2.66 12.78 5.35
CA ARG A 169 -2.59 12.12 6.66
C ARG A 169 -3.45 12.84 7.69
N LEU A 170 -3.42 14.18 7.74
CA LEU A 170 -4.27 14.96 8.64
C LEU A 170 -5.76 14.70 8.39
N ASP A 171 -6.18 14.70 7.12
CA ASP A 171 -7.56 14.41 6.73
C ASP A 171 -7.98 13.00 7.18
N ALA A 172 -7.15 11.99 6.91
CA ALA A 172 -7.42 10.63 7.32
C ALA A 172 -7.50 10.47 8.84
N VAL A 173 -6.62 11.13 9.60
CA VAL A 173 -6.66 11.13 11.07
C VAL A 173 -7.95 11.77 11.57
N GLY A 174 -8.37 12.90 10.99
CA GLY A 174 -9.65 13.54 11.33
C GLY A 174 -10.86 12.64 11.08
N HIS A 175 -10.88 11.92 9.96
CA HIS A 175 -11.93 10.93 9.69
C HIS A 175 -11.92 9.77 10.70
N LEU A 176 -10.75 9.27 11.09
CA LEU A 176 -10.64 8.21 12.10
C LEU A 176 -11.10 8.68 13.48
N GLU A 177 -10.70 9.87 13.92
CA GLU A 177 -11.12 10.45 15.20
C GLU A 177 -12.66 10.63 15.25
N ALA A 178 -13.25 11.10 14.16
CA ALA A 178 -14.71 11.22 14.07
C ALA A 178 -15.41 9.84 14.21
N GLN A 179 -14.85 8.79 13.58
CA GLN A 179 -15.39 7.43 13.71
C GLN A 179 -15.18 6.86 15.12
N ILE A 180 -14.02 7.09 15.75
CA ILE A 180 -13.74 6.67 17.12
C ILE A 180 -14.72 7.33 18.08
N ALA A 181 -14.94 8.63 17.96
CA ALA A 181 -15.89 9.38 18.79
C ALA A 181 -17.33 8.87 18.60
N GLY A 182 -17.74 8.62 17.36
CA GLY A 182 -19.08 8.11 17.05
C GLY A 182 -19.35 6.68 17.54
N ASN A 183 -18.30 5.87 17.75
CA ASN A 183 -18.40 4.49 18.22
C ASN A 183 -18.00 4.32 19.70
N ALA A 184 -17.77 5.41 20.44
CA ALA A 184 -17.32 5.36 21.84
C ALA A 184 -18.40 4.82 22.79
N GLU A 185 -19.69 4.95 22.46
CA GLU A 185 -20.79 4.49 23.30
C GLU A 185 -20.93 2.95 23.22
N GLY A 186 -20.89 2.29 24.37
CA GLY A 186 -21.17 0.84 24.50
C GLY A 186 -19.97 -0.09 24.27
N THR A 187 -18.75 0.42 24.15
CA THR A 187 -17.55 -0.42 24.03
C THR A 187 -16.77 -0.45 25.35
N ALA A 188 -16.16 -1.62 25.67
CA ALA A 188 -15.23 -1.76 26.78
C ALA A 188 -13.80 -1.29 26.44
N PHE A 189 -13.55 -0.87 25.22
CA PHE A 189 -12.24 -0.40 24.76
C PHE A 189 -12.02 1.06 25.14
N PRO A 190 -10.81 1.42 25.60
CA PRO A 190 -10.47 2.82 25.83
C PRO A 190 -10.55 3.63 24.54
N GLN A 191 -11.00 4.87 24.68
CA GLN A 191 -11.05 5.80 23.53
C GLN A 191 -9.62 6.20 23.15
N ALA A 192 -9.28 6.00 21.88
CA ALA A 192 -7.99 6.42 21.36
C ALA A 192 -8.04 7.89 20.92
N HIS A 193 -6.94 8.60 21.14
CA HIS A 193 -6.67 9.90 20.54
C HIS A 193 -5.52 9.77 19.56
N LEU A 194 -5.67 10.36 18.37
CA LEU A 194 -4.70 10.27 17.30
C LEU A 194 -4.01 11.62 17.12
N ALA A 195 -2.67 11.61 16.99
CA ALA A 195 -1.87 12.77 16.64
C ALA A 195 -0.80 12.39 15.62
N LEU A 196 -0.48 13.32 14.71
CA LEU A 196 0.60 13.20 13.72
C LEU A 196 1.90 13.80 14.24
#